data_4f033c7689c7254ed83fc01c14a33443
#
_entry.id   4f033c7689c7254ed83fc01c14a33443
#
_cell.length_a   1.000
_cell.length_b   1.000
_cell.length_c   1.000
_cell.angle_alpha   90.00
_cell.angle_beta   90.00
_cell.angle_gamma   90.00
#
_symmetry.space_group_name_H-M   'P 1'
#
loop_
_entity.id
_entity.type
_entity.pdbx_description
1 polymer ?
#
loop_
_entity_poly.entity_id
_entity_poly.type
_entity_poly.pdbx_seq_one_letter_code
_entity_poly.pdbx_strand_id
1 'polypeptide(L)'
;MKLIKLSSWLIFKLIGAILPESSSPFFGNQAGHFRAQLVRPFIDSCGKKVNIDKGTTFSSHLKIGDYSGIGKNSFLQGYVTIGNHVMMGQDCLFYTENHRFDRCDCTIDSQGYEASRPIEISDDVWIGSRVIILPGVRVGTGAVIGAGAVVTHDVPPYAIVGGNPAKIIKYRR
;
A
#
# COMPACT_ATOMS: atom_id res chain seq x y z
N MET A 1 -7.37 -15.47 -19.37
CA MET A 1 -7.07 -14.32 -18.47
C MET A 1 -7.24 -14.66 -16.98
N LYS A 2 -8.37 -15.19 -16.51
CA LYS A 2 -8.58 -15.56 -15.07
C LYS A 2 -7.60 -16.62 -14.56
N LEU A 3 -7.25 -17.64 -15.36
CA LEU A 3 -6.33 -18.71 -14.96
C LEU A 3 -4.90 -18.20 -14.73
N ILE A 4 -4.40 -17.31 -15.59
CA ILE A 4 -3.06 -16.72 -15.50
C ILE A 4 -2.96 -15.83 -14.23
N LYS A 5 -3.98 -15.05 -13.94
CA LYS A 5 -4.03 -14.24 -12.70
C LYS A 5 -3.98 -15.11 -11.45
N LEU A 6 -4.76 -16.20 -11.42
CA LEU A 6 -4.80 -17.12 -10.29
C LEU A 6 -3.48 -17.87 -10.09
N SER A 7 -2.88 -18.41 -11.17
CA SER A 7 -1.58 -19.10 -11.09
C SER A 7 -0.46 -18.16 -10.65
N SER A 8 -0.41 -16.94 -11.18
CA SER A 8 0.54 -15.90 -10.78
C SER A 8 0.45 -15.59 -9.27
N TRP A 9 -0.77 -15.40 -8.76
CA TRP A 9 -1.01 -15.15 -7.35
C TRP A 9 -0.58 -16.35 -6.46
N LEU A 10 -0.90 -17.59 -6.85
CA LEU A 10 -0.49 -18.80 -6.13
C LEU A 10 1.03 -18.94 -6.08
N ILE A 11 1.72 -18.73 -7.21
CA ILE A 11 3.18 -18.76 -7.28
C ILE A 11 3.78 -17.67 -6.38
N PHE A 12 3.23 -16.46 -6.40
CA PHE A 12 3.67 -15.39 -5.51
C PHE A 12 3.51 -15.77 -4.03
N LYS A 13 2.38 -16.37 -3.63
CA LYS A 13 2.14 -16.79 -2.25
C LYS A 13 3.08 -17.91 -1.80
N LEU A 14 3.39 -18.87 -2.67
CA LEU A 14 4.25 -20.02 -2.36
C LEU A 14 5.73 -19.63 -2.45
N ILE A 15 6.20 -19.21 -3.62
CA ILE A 15 7.62 -18.91 -3.87
C ILE A 15 8.01 -17.59 -3.21
N GLY A 16 7.18 -16.57 -3.33
CA GLY A 16 7.44 -15.25 -2.74
C GLY A 16 7.63 -15.30 -1.22
N ALA A 17 6.95 -16.23 -0.54
CA ALA A 17 7.07 -16.40 0.91
C ALA A 17 8.41 -17.04 1.34
N ILE A 18 9.03 -17.88 0.49
CA ILE A 18 10.31 -18.55 0.78
C ILE A 18 11.49 -17.60 0.54
N LEU A 19 11.38 -16.69 -0.42
CA LEU A 19 12.45 -15.77 -0.77
C LEU A 19 12.81 -14.83 0.41
N PRO A 20 14.09 -14.41 0.54
CA PRO A 20 14.52 -13.51 1.59
C PRO A 20 13.79 -12.16 1.52
N GLU A 21 13.67 -11.45 2.64
CA GLU A 21 13.17 -10.08 2.68
C GLU A 21 14.12 -9.13 1.94
N SER A 22 13.60 -7.98 1.47
CA SER A 22 14.36 -7.04 0.63
C SER A 22 15.57 -6.42 1.35
N SER A 23 15.57 -6.38 2.68
CA SER A 23 16.68 -5.91 3.52
C SER A 23 17.78 -6.95 3.73
N SER A 24 17.60 -8.21 3.30
CA SER A 24 18.61 -9.25 3.45
C SER A 24 19.87 -8.91 2.66
N PRO A 25 21.07 -9.05 3.25
CA PRO A 25 22.34 -8.78 2.56
C PRO A 25 22.60 -9.71 1.37
N PHE A 26 22.02 -10.91 1.40
CA PHE A 26 22.13 -11.89 0.31
C PHE A 26 20.83 -11.92 -0.51
N PHE A 27 20.89 -11.42 -1.74
CA PHE A 27 19.79 -11.44 -2.73
C PHE A 27 18.49 -10.77 -2.31
N GLY A 28 18.46 -9.98 -1.22
CA GLY A 28 17.22 -9.38 -0.74
C GLY A 28 16.54 -8.45 -1.76
N ASN A 29 17.30 -7.52 -2.34
CA ASN A 29 16.78 -6.59 -3.34
C ASN A 29 16.28 -7.35 -4.61
N GLN A 30 17.03 -8.35 -5.08
CA GLN A 30 16.64 -9.18 -6.21
C GLN A 30 15.36 -9.98 -5.91
N ALA A 31 15.21 -10.46 -4.67
CA ALA A 31 14.02 -11.18 -4.22
C ALA A 31 12.78 -10.28 -4.27
N GLY A 32 12.89 -9.01 -3.85
CA GLY A 32 11.80 -8.04 -3.93
C GLY A 32 11.39 -7.74 -5.38
N HIS A 33 12.34 -7.54 -6.27
CA HIS A 33 12.07 -7.36 -7.69
C HIS A 33 11.48 -8.62 -8.32
N PHE A 34 11.94 -9.81 -7.95
CA PHE A 34 11.38 -11.06 -8.45
C PHE A 34 9.92 -11.24 -7.99
N ARG A 35 9.59 -10.91 -6.74
CA ARG A 35 8.19 -10.89 -6.27
C ARG A 35 7.33 -9.96 -7.12
N ALA A 36 7.83 -8.79 -7.48
CA ALA A 36 7.13 -7.85 -8.35
C ALA A 36 6.87 -8.46 -9.75
N GLN A 37 7.80 -9.21 -10.31
CA GLN A 37 7.57 -9.92 -11.58
C GLN A 37 6.50 -11.01 -11.46
N LEU A 38 6.48 -11.75 -10.34
CA LEU A 38 5.48 -12.79 -10.09
C LEU A 38 4.05 -12.22 -10.03
N VAL A 39 3.86 -11.02 -9.47
CA VAL A 39 2.52 -10.42 -9.34
C VAL A 39 2.09 -9.57 -10.53
N ARG A 40 3.00 -9.21 -11.41
CA ARG A 40 2.69 -8.37 -12.60
C ARG A 40 1.47 -8.84 -13.40
N PRO A 41 1.25 -10.14 -13.66
CA PRO A 41 0.03 -10.59 -14.35
C PRO A 41 -1.23 -10.54 -13.49
N PHE A 42 -1.08 -10.46 -12.16
CA PHE A 42 -2.20 -10.49 -11.21
C PHE A 42 -2.81 -9.11 -10.98
N ILE A 43 -1.99 -8.06 -10.83
CA ILE A 43 -2.41 -6.70 -10.51
C ILE A 43 -2.75 -5.87 -11.74
N ASP A 44 -3.45 -4.76 -11.56
CA ASP A 44 -3.90 -3.90 -12.67
C ASP A 44 -2.73 -3.22 -13.40
N SER A 45 -1.68 -2.79 -12.68
CA SER A 45 -0.49 -2.18 -13.28
C SER A 45 0.74 -2.35 -12.39
N CYS A 46 1.89 -2.66 -13.01
CA CYS A 46 3.18 -2.77 -12.34
C CYS A 46 4.28 -2.11 -13.19
N GLY A 47 4.88 -1.07 -12.66
CA GLY A 47 5.96 -0.30 -13.28
C GLY A 47 7.29 -1.06 -13.36
N LYS A 48 8.34 -0.35 -13.78
CA LYS A 48 9.71 -0.87 -13.86
C LYS A 48 10.38 -0.79 -12.49
N LYS A 49 11.27 -1.75 -12.20
CA LYS A 49 12.09 -1.76 -10.97
C LYS A 49 11.27 -1.62 -9.67
N VAL A 50 10.05 -2.15 -9.67
CA VAL A 50 9.21 -2.24 -8.48
C VAL A 50 9.82 -3.25 -7.51
N ASN A 51 9.78 -2.93 -6.21
CA ASN A 51 10.19 -3.82 -5.13
C ASN A 51 8.97 -4.18 -4.27
N ILE A 52 8.65 -5.46 -4.14
CA ILE A 52 7.60 -5.95 -3.24
C ILE A 52 8.26 -6.79 -2.16
N ASP A 53 8.17 -6.34 -0.91
CA ASP A 53 8.82 -7.04 0.17
C ASP A 53 8.00 -8.23 0.69
N LYS A 54 8.61 -9.05 1.53
CA LYS A 54 8.06 -10.29 2.07
C LYS A 54 6.82 -10.02 2.93
N GLY A 55 5.85 -10.92 2.87
CA GLY A 55 4.65 -10.87 3.72
C GLY A 55 3.59 -9.86 3.28
N THR A 56 3.80 -9.13 2.18
CA THR A 56 2.80 -8.18 1.67
C THR A 56 1.53 -8.88 1.20
N THR A 57 0.41 -8.21 1.40
CA THR A 57 -0.91 -8.64 0.92
C THR A 57 -1.62 -7.47 0.26
N PHE A 58 -2.19 -7.70 -0.91
CA PHE A 58 -2.89 -6.67 -1.70
C PHE A 58 -3.93 -7.32 -2.63
N SER A 59 -4.86 -6.49 -3.11
CA SER A 59 -5.86 -6.91 -4.09
C SER A 59 -5.30 -6.88 -5.51
N SER A 60 -6.03 -7.46 -6.46
CA SER A 60 -5.72 -7.34 -7.90
C SER A 60 -5.87 -5.91 -8.45
N HIS A 61 -6.52 -5.02 -7.70
CA HIS A 61 -6.75 -3.61 -8.09
C HIS A 61 -5.60 -2.68 -7.67
N LEU A 62 -4.44 -3.25 -7.36
CA LEU A 62 -3.22 -2.48 -7.12
C LEU A 62 -2.65 -1.95 -8.44
N LYS A 63 -2.33 -0.66 -8.46
CA LYS A 63 -1.50 -0.01 -9.48
C LYS A 63 -0.25 0.53 -8.79
N ILE A 64 0.94 0.24 -9.33
CA ILE A 64 2.20 0.71 -8.76
C ILE A 64 3.13 1.19 -9.87
N GLY A 65 3.66 2.40 -9.71
CA GLY A 65 4.52 3.08 -10.66
C GLY A 65 5.98 2.62 -10.61
N ASP A 66 6.79 3.25 -11.45
CA ASP A 66 8.21 2.94 -11.61
C ASP A 66 9.01 3.24 -10.34
N TYR A 67 10.03 2.42 -10.04
CA TYR A 67 10.96 2.59 -8.92
C TYR A 67 10.31 2.67 -7.54
N SER A 68 9.08 2.18 -7.38
CA SER A 68 8.33 2.22 -6.14
C SER A 68 8.42 0.90 -5.38
N GLY A 69 8.29 0.97 -4.06
CA GLY A 69 8.38 -0.19 -3.19
C GLY A 69 7.21 -0.32 -2.22
N ILE A 70 6.81 -1.56 -1.92
CA ILE A 70 5.90 -1.91 -0.85
C ILE A 70 6.69 -2.60 0.25
N GLY A 71 6.67 -2.02 1.44
CA GLY A 71 7.41 -2.51 2.60
C GLY A 71 6.86 -3.84 3.15
N LYS A 72 7.72 -4.56 3.86
CA LYS A 72 7.44 -5.87 4.46
C LYS A 72 6.14 -5.87 5.27
N ASN A 73 5.37 -6.97 5.19
CA ASN A 73 4.13 -7.22 5.92
C ASN A 73 3.03 -6.16 5.70
N SER A 74 3.13 -5.32 4.69
CA SER A 74 2.10 -4.31 4.43
C SER A 74 0.84 -4.94 3.84
N PHE A 75 -0.32 -4.36 4.19
CA PHE A 75 -1.65 -4.77 3.72
C PHE A 75 -2.32 -3.62 2.98
N LEU A 76 -2.67 -3.84 1.71
CA LEU A 76 -3.32 -2.86 0.84
C LEU A 76 -4.66 -3.43 0.36
N GLN A 77 -5.74 -2.94 0.96
CA GLN A 77 -7.10 -3.37 0.62
C GLN A 77 -7.61 -2.67 -0.64
N GLY A 78 -8.37 -3.39 -1.46
CA GLY A 78 -9.18 -2.83 -2.55
C GLY A 78 -8.38 -2.06 -3.60
N TYR A 79 -8.84 -0.87 -3.94
CA TYR A 79 -8.28 -0.02 -5.00
C TYR A 79 -7.20 0.91 -4.44
N VAL A 80 -5.94 0.60 -4.71
CA VAL A 80 -4.79 1.41 -4.30
C VAL A 80 -3.95 1.76 -5.52
N THR A 81 -3.69 3.05 -5.71
CA THR A 81 -2.76 3.55 -6.72
C THR A 81 -1.53 4.14 -6.04
N ILE A 82 -0.34 3.67 -6.44
CA ILE A 82 0.96 4.15 -5.97
C ILE A 82 1.70 4.70 -7.18
N GLY A 83 2.14 5.95 -7.11
CA GLY A 83 2.91 6.63 -8.15
C GLY A 83 4.33 6.10 -8.31
N ASN A 84 5.19 6.91 -8.92
CA ASN A 84 6.60 6.61 -9.16
C ASN A 84 7.47 7.05 -7.97
N HIS A 85 8.61 6.37 -7.76
CA HIS A 85 9.60 6.71 -6.72
C HIS A 85 9.03 6.77 -5.30
N VAL A 86 8.01 5.96 -5.00
CA VAL A 86 7.42 5.87 -3.66
C VAL A 86 8.21 4.90 -2.80
N MET A 87 8.66 5.37 -1.65
CA MET A 87 9.29 4.55 -0.61
C MET A 87 8.31 4.26 0.51
N MET A 88 8.08 2.98 0.82
CA MET A 88 7.19 2.56 1.89
C MET A 88 7.92 1.70 2.92
N GLY A 89 7.81 2.07 4.18
CA GLY A 89 8.27 1.28 5.31
C GLY A 89 7.43 0.01 5.52
N GLN A 90 7.85 -0.79 6.47
CA GLN A 90 7.16 -2.06 6.82
C GLN A 90 5.87 -1.85 7.61
N ASP A 91 5.02 -2.89 7.63
CA ASP A 91 3.82 -3.00 8.47
C ASP A 91 2.78 -1.89 8.20
N CYS A 92 2.71 -1.35 6.99
CA CYS A 92 1.73 -0.33 6.61
C CYS A 92 0.37 -0.96 6.29
N LEU A 93 -0.73 -0.26 6.65
CA LEU A 93 -2.10 -0.73 6.48
C LEU A 93 -2.91 0.31 5.70
N PHE A 94 -3.45 -0.08 4.54
CA PHE A 94 -4.27 0.77 3.68
C PHE A 94 -5.66 0.18 3.61
N TYR A 95 -6.65 0.90 4.11
CA TYR A 95 -8.06 0.49 4.12
C TYR A 95 -8.85 1.35 3.13
N THR A 96 -9.57 0.72 2.22
CA THR A 96 -10.39 1.41 1.20
C THR A 96 -11.88 1.39 1.50
N GLU A 97 -12.30 0.68 2.55
CA GLU A 97 -13.70 0.59 2.96
C GLU A 97 -13.84 0.38 4.45
N ASN A 98 -14.98 0.78 5.01
CA ASN A 98 -15.37 0.60 6.40
C ASN A 98 -16.71 -0.15 6.49
N HIS A 99 -17.00 -0.75 7.64
CA HIS A 99 -18.37 -1.12 7.98
C HIS A 99 -19.24 0.12 8.16
N ARG A 100 -20.53 0.00 7.81
CA ARG A 100 -21.52 0.99 8.20
C ARG A 100 -21.80 0.86 9.69
N PHE A 101 -21.94 1.99 10.38
CA PHE A 101 -22.19 2.06 11.82
C PHE A 101 -23.09 3.24 12.20
N ASP A 102 -23.77 3.83 11.23
CA ASP A 102 -24.60 5.04 11.39
C ASP A 102 -25.95 4.75 12.06
N ARG A 103 -26.45 3.51 12.02
CA ARG A 103 -27.70 3.11 12.64
C ARG A 103 -27.44 2.53 14.03
N CYS A 104 -28.33 2.91 14.98
CA CYS A 104 -28.30 2.42 16.37
C CYS A 104 -29.40 1.41 16.70
N ASP A 105 -30.30 1.14 15.76
CA ASP A 105 -31.44 0.23 15.90
C ASP A 105 -31.11 -1.21 15.47
N CYS A 106 -29.89 -1.46 14.99
CA CYS A 106 -29.38 -2.78 14.60
C CYS A 106 -27.89 -2.90 14.86
N THR A 107 -27.36 -4.11 14.82
CA THR A 107 -25.92 -4.38 15.03
C THR A 107 -25.07 -3.89 13.87
N ILE A 108 -23.81 -3.52 14.11
CA ILE A 108 -22.88 -3.00 13.08
C ILE A 108 -22.67 -4.03 11.96
N ASP A 109 -22.52 -5.31 12.29
CA ASP A 109 -22.32 -6.40 11.33
C ASP A 109 -23.50 -6.59 10.35
N SER A 110 -24.72 -6.23 10.78
CA SER A 110 -25.91 -6.31 9.94
C SER A 110 -26.08 -5.11 8.98
N GLN A 111 -25.33 -4.03 9.17
CA GLN A 111 -25.44 -2.83 8.34
C GLN A 111 -24.64 -2.92 7.03
N GLY A 112 -23.74 -3.91 6.90
CA GLY A 112 -22.88 -4.09 5.73
C GLY A 112 -21.72 -3.10 5.66
N TYR A 113 -21.31 -2.74 4.45
CA TYR A 113 -20.13 -1.89 4.19
C TYR A 113 -20.51 -0.58 3.55
N GLU A 114 -19.68 0.44 3.77
CA GLU A 114 -19.69 1.66 2.97
C GLU A 114 -19.16 1.37 1.56
N ALA A 115 -19.45 2.29 0.62
CA ALA A 115 -18.83 2.22 -0.70
C ALA A 115 -17.31 2.35 -0.57
N SER A 116 -16.57 1.50 -1.28
CA SER A 116 -15.12 1.55 -1.29
C SER A 116 -14.64 2.91 -1.83
N ARG A 117 -13.68 3.52 -1.14
CA ARG A 117 -13.05 4.80 -1.52
C ARG A 117 -11.57 4.56 -1.79
N PRO A 118 -11.14 4.65 -3.07
CA PRO A 118 -9.75 4.39 -3.47
C PRO A 118 -8.74 5.26 -2.71
N ILE A 119 -7.54 4.70 -2.48
CA ILE A 119 -6.39 5.43 -1.94
C ILE A 119 -5.43 5.75 -3.09
N GLU A 120 -4.96 7.00 -3.16
CA GLU A 120 -4.06 7.47 -4.18
C GLU A 120 -2.78 8.05 -3.54
N ILE A 121 -1.63 7.47 -3.86
CA ILE A 121 -0.31 7.96 -3.47
C ILE A 121 0.37 8.50 -4.71
N SER A 122 0.69 9.79 -4.72
CA SER A 122 1.39 10.45 -5.83
C SER A 122 2.87 10.07 -5.88
N ASP A 123 3.62 10.69 -6.80
CA ASP A 123 5.05 10.45 -7.01
C ASP A 123 5.92 11.01 -5.87
N ASP A 124 7.12 10.45 -5.68
CA ASP A 124 8.15 10.91 -4.73
C ASP A 124 7.66 10.97 -3.27
N VAL A 125 6.77 10.06 -2.86
CA VAL A 125 6.25 10.01 -1.49
C VAL A 125 7.08 9.07 -0.63
N TRP A 126 7.39 9.51 0.60
CA TRP A 126 7.97 8.64 1.61
C TRP A 126 6.95 8.32 2.71
N ILE A 127 6.64 7.04 2.87
CA ILE A 127 5.74 6.51 3.91
C ILE A 127 6.58 5.77 4.93
N GLY A 128 6.59 6.25 6.17
CA GLY A 128 7.26 5.60 7.30
C GLY A 128 6.63 4.25 7.64
N SER A 129 7.29 3.49 8.51
CA SER A 129 6.78 2.19 8.97
C SER A 129 5.52 2.32 9.82
N ARG A 130 4.63 1.31 9.79
CA ARG A 130 3.40 1.23 10.60
C ARG A 130 2.43 2.38 10.36
N VAL A 131 2.42 2.94 9.16
CA VAL A 131 1.46 3.96 8.77
C VAL A 131 0.12 3.31 8.44
N ILE A 132 -0.97 3.92 8.89
CA ILE A 132 -2.34 3.53 8.53
C ILE A 132 -2.92 4.64 7.66
N ILE A 133 -3.47 4.27 6.49
CA ILE A 133 -4.15 5.20 5.58
C ILE A 133 -5.61 4.79 5.47
N LEU A 134 -6.51 5.74 5.74
CA LEU A 134 -7.96 5.50 5.75
C LEU A 134 -8.59 5.69 4.37
N PRO A 135 -9.84 5.20 4.17
CA PRO A 135 -10.50 5.19 2.87
C PRO A 135 -10.62 6.57 2.21
N GLY A 136 -10.25 6.63 0.93
CA GLY A 136 -10.41 7.84 0.10
C GLY A 136 -9.30 8.87 0.23
N VAL A 137 -8.27 8.61 1.03
CA VAL A 137 -7.15 9.54 1.22
C VAL A 137 -6.29 9.65 -0.04
N ARG A 138 -5.94 10.88 -0.39
CA ARG A 138 -4.96 11.22 -1.42
C ARG A 138 -3.71 11.82 -0.79
N VAL A 139 -2.55 11.29 -1.16
CA VAL A 139 -1.25 11.79 -0.70
C VAL A 139 -0.54 12.48 -1.86
N GLY A 140 -0.32 13.77 -1.72
CA GLY A 140 0.28 14.63 -2.75
C GLY A 140 1.76 14.34 -2.97
N THR A 141 2.25 14.71 -4.16
CA THR A 141 3.64 14.52 -4.60
C THR A 141 4.64 15.07 -3.59
N GLY A 142 5.72 14.34 -3.37
CA GLY A 142 6.80 14.75 -2.49
C GLY A 142 6.45 14.76 -1.00
N ALA A 143 5.28 14.27 -0.60
CA ALA A 143 4.90 14.22 0.81
C ALA A 143 5.71 13.20 1.61
N VAL A 144 5.82 13.42 2.92
CA VAL A 144 6.44 12.52 3.87
C VAL A 144 5.45 12.20 4.98
N ILE A 145 5.19 10.91 5.21
CA ILE A 145 4.34 10.43 6.29
C ILE A 145 5.22 9.79 7.36
N GLY A 146 5.23 10.36 8.55
CA GLY A 146 6.01 9.88 9.69
C GLY A 146 5.56 8.49 10.15
N ALA A 147 6.49 7.69 10.66
CA ALA A 147 6.21 6.34 11.15
C ALA A 147 5.12 6.35 12.24
N GLY A 148 4.23 5.35 12.21
CA GLY A 148 3.12 5.22 13.15
C GLY A 148 1.96 6.20 12.94
N ALA A 149 1.96 7.01 11.89
CA ALA A 149 0.90 7.96 11.61
C ALA A 149 -0.40 7.26 11.18
N VAL A 150 -1.56 7.83 11.57
CA VAL A 150 -2.88 7.45 11.07
C VAL A 150 -3.42 8.59 10.20
N VAL A 151 -3.38 8.39 8.88
CA VAL A 151 -3.76 9.39 7.89
C VAL A 151 -5.26 9.30 7.61
N THR A 152 -5.99 10.30 8.09
CA THR A 152 -7.47 10.35 8.03
C THR A 152 -7.98 11.33 7.00
N HIS A 153 -7.13 12.20 6.45
CA HIS A 153 -7.45 13.25 5.48
C HIS A 153 -6.35 13.36 4.43
N ASP A 154 -6.66 14.00 3.32
CA ASP A 154 -5.70 14.24 2.24
C ASP A 154 -4.45 14.96 2.74
N VAL A 155 -3.30 14.55 2.20
CA VAL A 155 -1.98 15.13 2.52
C VAL A 155 -1.55 16.02 1.36
N PRO A 156 -1.33 17.33 1.58
CA PRO A 156 -0.89 18.23 0.53
C PRO A 156 0.49 17.86 -0.04
N PRO A 157 0.79 18.25 -1.29
CA PRO A 157 2.13 18.08 -1.86
C PRO A 157 3.21 18.66 -0.96
N TYR A 158 4.35 17.96 -0.85
CA TYR A 158 5.52 18.33 -0.05
C TYR A 158 5.27 18.49 1.46
N ALA A 159 4.08 18.18 1.96
CA ALA A 159 3.81 18.21 3.40
C ALA A 159 4.53 17.06 4.11
N ILE A 160 5.03 17.32 5.32
CA ILE A 160 5.52 16.34 6.27
C ILE A 160 4.46 16.22 7.35
N VAL A 161 3.83 15.03 7.46
CA VAL A 161 2.75 14.75 8.40
C VAL A 161 3.12 13.64 9.38
N GLY A 162 2.50 13.62 10.56
CA GLY A 162 2.72 12.59 11.56
C GLY A 162 1.68 12.64 12.68
N GLY A 163 1.64 11.59 13.49
CA GLY A 163 0.73 11.46 14.63
C GLY A 163 -0.56 10.69 14.33
N ASN A 164 -1.44 10.58 15.34
CA ASN A 164 -2.75 9.94 15.26
C ASN A 164 -3.81 10.86 15.91
N PRO A 165 -4.73 11.48 15.12
CA PRO A 165 -4.69 11.55 13.66
C PRO A 165 -3.50 12.34 13.13
N ALA A 166 -3.05 12.05 11.91
CA ALA A 166 -1.91 12.70 11.30
C ALA A 166 -2.19 14.19 11.05
N LYS A 167 -1.23 15.04 11.41
CA LYS A 167 -1.28 16.49 11.21
C LYS A 167 -0.04 16.97 10.48
N ILE A 168 -0.16 18.09 9.76
CA ILE A 168 0.98 18.73 9.11
C ILE A 168 1.94 19.25 10.19
N ILE A 169 3.20 18.80 10.11
CA ILE A 169 4.29 19.26 10.98
C ILE A 169 5.01 20.43 10.32
N LYS A 170 5.33 20.28 9.03
CA LYS A 170 5.98 21.29 8.20
C LYS A 170 5.90 20.88 6.72
N TYR A 171 6.46 21.71 5.85
CA TYR A 171 6.66 21.37 4.44
C TYR A 171 8.13 21.16 4.13
N ARG A 172 8.42 20.32 3.11
CA ARG A 172 9.76 20.22 2.49
C ARG A 172 10.11 21.57 1.87
N ARG A 173 11.38 21.92 1.91
CA ARG A 173 11.93 23.14 1.30
C ARG A 173 12.76 22.77 0.08
#